data_68ffbdca3cb697b1a49af5267b567699
#
_entry.id   68ffbdca3cb697b1a49af5267b567699
#
_cell.length_a   1.000
_cell.length_b   1.000
_cell.length_c   1.000
_cell.angle_alpha   90.00
_cell.angle_beta   90.00
_cell.angle_gamma   90.00
#
_symmetry.space_group_name_H-M   'P 1'
#
loop_
_entity.id
_entity.type
_entity.pdbx_description
1 polymer ?
#
loop_
_entity_poly.entity_id
_entity_poly.type
_entity_poly.pdbx_seq_one_letter_code
_entity_poly.pdbx_strand_id
1 'polypeptide(L)'
;MATAYIETTIPSYYTARNARSILQASRQLATQEWWDGGCSGFDLVTSTETLNEAGEGDPEMAKERLGLLRGIRVLPVTSEAADLARGLVAAGLVPGIAAPDAVHIALASVHKIDFLVTWNFKHIANPHIRERMRAKINDSGYRMPVMCSPEELLNEDEAI
;
A
#
# COMPACT_ATOMS: atom_id res chain seq x y z
N MET A 1 13.02 12.61 -6.28
CA MET A 1 12.10 11.54 -6.73
C MET A 1 10.89 11.49 -5.79
N ALA A 2 9.73 11.22 -6.35
CA ALA A 2 8.55 10.96 -5.55
C ALA A 2 8.71 9.67 -4.74
N THR A 3 8.16 9.65 -3.54
CA THR A 3 8.19 8.48 -2.66
C THR A 3 6.96 7.60 -2.89
N ALA A 4 7.14 6.29 -2.90
CA ALA A 4 6.06 5.32 -3.04
C ALA A 4 6.13 4.29 -1.90
N TYR A 5 5.07 4.23 -1.12
CA TYR A 5 4.90 3.24 -0.05
C TYR A 5 4.30 1.96 -0.64
N ILE A 6 4.98 0.86 -0.42
CA ILE A 6 4.58 -0.45 -0.93
C ILE A 6 3.79 -1.20 0.15
N GLU A 7 2.49 -1.33 -0.08
CA GLU A 7 1.57 -2.05 0.80
C GLU A 7 1.57 -3.54 0.44
N THR A 8 1.12 -4.38 1.34
CA THR A 8 1.26 -5.85 1.27
C THR A 8 0.63 -6.48 0.03
N THR A 9 -0.43 -5.89 -0.53
CA THR A 9 -1.06 -6.43 -1.75
C THR A 9 -0.13 -6.40 -2.96
N ILE A 10 0.88 -5.53 -2.97
CA ILE A 10 1.82 -5.43 -4.07
C ILE A 10 2.70 -6.68 -4.16
N PRO A 11 3.51 -7.06 -3.16
CA PRO A 11 4.24 -8.31 -3.22
C PRO A 11 3.32 -9.53 -3.34
N SER A 12 2.12 -9.48 -2.76
CA SER A 12 1.17 -10.59 -2.86
C SER A 12 0.71 -10.83 -4.29
N TYR A 13 0.34 -9.80 -5.03
CA TYR A 13 -0.05 -9.95 -6.44
C TYR A 13 1.15 -10.27 -7.34
N TYR A 14 2.30 -9.65 -7.10
CA TYR A 14 3.50 -9.94 -7.91
C TYR A 14 3.88 -11.41 -7.87
N THR A 15 3.88 -12.02 -6.70
CA THR A 15 4.33 -13.40 -6.48
C THR A 15 3.22 -14.44 -6.58
N ALA A 16 1.96 -14.03 -6.74
CA ALA A 16 0.82 -14.94 -6.72
C ALA A 16 0.94 -16.06 -7.74
N ARG A 17 0.55 -17.26 -7.31
CA ARG A 17 0.44 -18.43 -8.17
C ARG A 17 -1.04 -18.69 -8.43
N ASN A 18 -1.38 -19.13 -9.65
CA ASN A 18 -2.75 -19.56 -9.98
C ASN A 18 -3.80 -18.46 -9.82
N ALA A 19 -3.71 -17.41 -10.62
CA ALA A 19 -4.77 -16.41 -10.70
C ALA A 19 -6.12 -17.10 -10.97
N ARG A 20 -7.11 -16.84 -10.09
CA ARG A 20 -8.42 -17.52 -10.11
C ARG A 20 -9.45 -16.80 -11.00
N SER A 21 -9.12 -15.63 -11.49
CA SER A 21 -10.02 -14.82 -12.32
C SER A 21 -9.22 -13.94 -13.27
N ILE A 22 -9.89 -13.43 -14.29
CA ILE A 22 -9.32 -12.45 -15.23
C ILE A 22 -8.88 -11.19 -14.47
N LEU A 23 -9.67 -10.76 -13.49
CA LEU A 23 -9.34 -9.57 -12.67
C LEU A 23 -8.03 -9.77 -11.90
N GLN A 24 -7.86 -10.92 -11.24
CA GLN A 24 -6.62 -11.22 -10.52
C GLN A 24 -5.42 -11.31 -11.44
N ALA A 25 -5.57 -11.95 -12.60
CA ALA A 25 -4.52 -12.04 -13.60
C ALA A 25 -4.11 -10.65 -14.13
N SER A 26 -5.08 -9.77 -14.37
CA SER A 26 -4.86 -8.40 -14.82
C SER A 26 -4.09 -7.59 -13.77
N ARG A 27 -4.47 -7.70 -12.50
CA ARG A 27 -3.78 -7.01 -11.41
C ARG A 27 -2.35 -7.53 -11.22
N GLN A 28 -2.15 -8.83 -11.34
CA GLN A 28 -0.82 -9.43 -11.27
C GLN A 28 0.08 -8.89 -12.39
N LEU A 29 -0.43 -8.87 -13.62
CA LEU A 29 0.33 -8.36 -14.77
C LEU A 29 0.70 -6.88 -14.59
N ALA A 30 -0.25 -6.04 -14.19
CA ALA A 30 -0.01 -4.62 -13.95
C ALA A 30 1.03 -4.43 -12.83
N THR A 31 0.97 -5.24 -11.77
CA THR A 31 1.94 -5.20 -10.67
C THR A 31 3.33 -5.55 -11.16
N GLN A 32 3.48 -6.61 -11.94
CA GLN A 32 4.76 -7.06 -12.49
C GLN A 32 5.34 -6.02 -13.46
N GLU A 33 4.54 -5.47 -14.35
CA GLU A 33 4.99 -4.42 -15.28
C GLU A 33 5.48 -3.18 -14.54
N TRP A 34 4.73 -2.71 -13.56
CA TRP A 34 5.15 -1.55 -12.78
C TRP A 34 6.41 -1.84 -11.96
N TRP A 35 6.46 -2.98 -11.29
CA TRP A 35 7.61 -3.34 -10.45
C TRP A 35 8.88 -3.50 -11.27
N ASP A 36 8.79 -4.19 -12.40
CA ASP A 36 9.96 -4.52 -13.22
C ASP A 36 10.47 -3.35 -14.07
N GLY A 37 9.61 -2.37 -14.37
CA GLY A 37 9.98 -1.24 -15.23
C GLY A 37 9.62 0.14 -14.67
N GLY A 38 8.41 0.30 -14.18
CA GLY A 38 7.86 1.61 -13.83
C GLY A 38 8.31 2.15 -12.47
N CYS A 39 8.72 1.30 -11.54
CA CYS A 39 9.05 1.74 -10.18
C CYS A 39 10.42 2.41 -10.05
N SER A 40 11.26 2.35 -11.06
CA SER A 40 12.59 2.97 -11.06
C SER A 40 12.55 4.50 -10.92
N GLY A 41 11.41 5.12 -11.25
CA GLY A 41 11.19 6.56 -11.08
C GLY A 41 10.80 6.98 -9.66
N PHE A 42 10.71 6.04 -8.71
CA PHE A 42 10.25 6.29 -7.35
C PHE A 42 11.30 5.92 -6.32
N ASP A 43 11.30 6.64 -5.21
CA ASP A 43 11.99 6.22 -3.98
C ASP A 43 11.03 5.30 -3.20
N LEU A 44 11.31 3.99 -3.24
CA LEU A 44 10.44 2.99 -2.63
C LEU A 44 10.66 2.91 -1.13
N VAL A 45 9.57 2.86 -0.38
CA VAL A 45 9.58 2.58 1.05
C VAL A 45 8.51 1.53 1.37
N THR A 46 8.69 0.82 2.46
CA THR A 46 7.69 -0.10 3.00
C THR A 46 7.68 0.06 4.52
N SER A 47 7.09 -0.88 5.25
CA SER A 47 7.01 -0.77 6.71
C SER A 47 7.16 -2.12 7.39
N THR A 48 7.39 -2.08 8.71
CA THR A 48 7.35 -3.29 9.54
C THR A 48 5.99 -3.98 9.47
N GLU A 49 4.91 -3.23 9.33
CA GLU A 49 3.56 -3.79 9.16
C GLU A 49 3.48 -4.62 7.86
N THR A 50 3.95 -4.07 6.75
CA THR A 50 4.00 -4.80 5.48
C THR A 50 4.87 -6.05 5.59
N LEU A 51 6.03 -5.96 6.22
CA LEU A 51 6.91 -7.13 6.39
C LEU A 51 6.24 -8.22 7.23
N ASN A 52 5.55 -7.85 8.30
CA ASN A 52 4.82 -8.80 9.14
C ASN A 52 3.73 -9.51 8.36
N GLU A 53 2.89 -8.76 7.64
CA GLU A 53 1.83 -9.33 6.81
C GLU A 53 2.38 -10.20 5.67
N ALA A 54 3.44 -9.74 5.00
CA ALA A 54 4.07 -10.49 3.90
C ALA A 54 4.70 -11.80 4.38
N GLY A 55 5.08 -11.87 5.66
CA GLY A 55 5.66 -13.07 6.27
C GLY A 55 4.64 -14.10 6.75
N GLU A 56 3.34 -13.80 6.65
CA GLU A 56 2.27 -14.70 7.09
C GLU A 56 1.92 -15.74 6.00
N GLY A 57 1.25 -16.81 6.44
CA GLY A 57 0.71 -17.83 5.54
C GLY A 57 1.76 -18.86 5.11
N ASP A 58 1.62 -19.36 3.88
CA ASP A 58 2.52 -20.37 3.35
C ASP A 58 3.98 -19.91 3.36
N PRO A 59 4.91 -20.71 3.96
CA PRO A 59 6.31 -20.29 4.10
C PRO A 59 7.03 -20.02 2.78
N GLU A 60 6.75 -20.79 1.73
CA GLU A 60 7.34 -20.60 0.40
C GLU A 60 6.89 -19.28 -0.22
N MET A 61 5.59 -18.98 -0.14
CA MET A 61 5.02 -17.74 -0.65
C MET A 61 5.49 -16.54 0.17
N ALA A 62 5.57 -16.69 1.49
CA ALA A 62 6.11 -15.65 2.37
C ALA A 62 7.55 -15.30 2.02
N LYS A 63 8.38 -16.30 1.76
CA LYS A 63 9.77 -16.11 1.34
C LYS A 63 9.87 -15.32 0.03
N GLU A 64 9.03 -15.61 -0.94
CA GLU A 64 9.00 -14.87 -2.21
C GLU A 64 8.58 -13.41 -2.01
N ARG A 65 7.53 -13.16 -1.22
CA ARG A 65 7.06 -11.80 -0.91
C ARG A 65 8.13 -10.99 -0.19
N LEU A 66 8.75 -11.55 0.83
CA LEU A 66 9.81 -10.89 1.59
C LEU A 66 11.05 -10.65 0.73
N GLY A 67 11.36 -11.60 -0.18
CA GLY A 67 12.47 -11.46 -1.11
C GLY A 67 12.30 -10.25 -2.03
N LEU A 68 11.07 -10.00 -2.49
CA LEU A 68 10.75 -8.84 -3.32
C LEU A 68 10.99 -7.52 -2.58
N LEU A 69 10.70 -7.48 -1.28
CA LEU A 69 10.83 -6.29 -0.45
C LEU A 69 12.26 -6.05 0.06
N ARG A 70 13.17 -6.97 -0.20
CA ARG A 70 14.57 -6.87 0.27
C ARG A 70 15.25 -5.62 -0.29
N GLY A 71 15.94 -4.88 0.57
CA GLY A 71 16.66 -3.67 0.18
C GLY A 71 15.83 -2.40 0.12
N ILE A 72 14.51 -2.49 0.30
CA ILE A 72 13.63 -1.33 0.38
C ILE A 72 13.68 -0.75 1.80
N ARG A 73 13.72 0.58 1.91
CA ARG A 73 13.73 1.26 3.20
C ARG A 73 12.45 0.93 3.99
N VAL A 74 12.63 0.53 5.25
CA VAL A 74 11.54 0.08 6.13
C VAL A 74 11.21 1.16 7.15
N LEU A 75 9.96 1.61 7.17
CA LEU A 75 9.46 2.58 8.14
C LEU A 75 8.95 1.83 9.38
N PRO A 76 9.40 2.19 10.59
CA PRO A 76 8.83 1.63 11.81
C PRO A 76 7.48 2.28 12.12
N VAL A 77 6.63 1.57 12.85
CA VAL A 77 5.38 2.14 13.38
C VAL A 77 5.73 3.03 14.56
N THR A 78 5.65 4.34 14.34
CA THR A 78 5.89 5.33 15.39
C THR A 78 4.62 5.54 16.23
N SER A 79 4.77 6.19 17.41
CA SER A 79 3.62 6.54 18.24
C SER A 79 2.65 7.46 17.51
N GLU A 80 3.14 8.40 16.71
CA GLU A 80 2.33 9.31 15.89
C GLU A 80 1.51 8.54 14.85
N ALA A 81 2.12 7.58 14.17
CA ALA A 81 1.41 6.74 13.21
C ALA A 81 0.36 5.86 13.89
N ALA A 82 0.69 5.27 15.04
CA ALA A 82 -0.26 4.47 15.82
C ALA A 82 -1.45 5.31 16.30
N ASP A 83 -1.21 6.54 16.75
CA ASP A 83 -2.27 7.46 17.17
C ASP A 83 -3.19 7.84 16.01
N LEU A 84 -2.61 8.16 14.85
CA LEU A 84 -3.41 8.48 13.67
C LEU A 84 -4.24 7.27 13.21
N ALA A 85 -3.65 6.07 13.21
CA ALA A 85 -4.36 4.84 12.86
C ALA A 85 -5.57 4.61 13.78
N ARG A 86 -5.39 4.76 15.09
CA ARG A 86 -6.50 4.67 16.06
C ARG A 86 -7.57 5.72 15.78
N GLY A 87 -7.17 6.93 15.43
CA GLY A 87 -8.10 7.99 15.07
C GLY A 87 -8.94 7.67 13.84
N LEU A 88 -8.36 7.05 12.82
CA LEU A 88 -9.07 6.62 11.62
C LEU A 88 -10.11 5.54 11.93
N VAL A 89 -9.77 4.60 12.79
CA VAL A 89 -10.70 3.55 13.25
C VAL A 89 -11.80 4.16 14.11
N ALA A 90 -11.47 5.02 15.07
CA ALA A 90 -12.45 5.67 15.95
C ALA A 90 -13.43 6.55 15.18
N ALA A 91 -13.00 7.17 14.08
CA ALA A 91 -13.87 7.97 13.20
C ALA A 91 -14.74 7.12 12.26
N GLY A 92 -14.61 5.79 12.31
CA GLY A 92 -15.38 4.88 11.46
C GLY A 92 -14.93 4.85 9.99
N LEU A 93 -13.75 5.39 9.68
CA LEU A 93 -13.22 5.42 8.31
C LEU A 93 -12.58 4.09 7.89
N VAL A 94 -12.04 3.36 8.86
CA VAL A 94 -11.53 2.00 8.70
C VAL A 94 -12.17 1.14 9.79
N PRO A 95 -12.79 -0.01 9.46
CA PRO A 95 -13.38 -0.87 10.48
C PRO A 95 -12.30 -1.47 11.39
N GLY A 96 -12.64 -1.71 12.66
CA GLY A 96 -11.69 -2.24 13.65
C GLY A 96 -11.04 -3.56 13.26
N ILE A 97 -11.78 -4.43 12.54
CA ILE A 97 -11.25 -5.69 12.03
C ILE A 97 -10.15 -5.49 10.96
N ALA A 98 -10.13 -4.33 10.32
CA ALA A 98 -9.14 -3.95 9.31
C ALA A 98 -8.15 -2.90 9.86
N ALA A 99 -7.92 -2.86 11.16
CA ALA A 99 -6.99 -1.90 11.80
C ALA A 99 -5.60 -1.86 11.16
N PRO A 100 -4.99 -2.98 10.69
CA PRO A 100 -3.73 -2.93 9.95
C PRO A 100 -3.77 -2.03 8.70
N ASP A 101 -4.91 -1.95 8.02
CA ASP A 101 -5.08 -1.06 6.85
C ASP A 101 -4.96 0.42 7.27
N ALA A 102 -5.49 0.77 8.45
CA ALA A 102 -5.33 2.11 9.00
C ALA A 102 -3.87 2.41 9.33
N VAL A 103 -3.08 1.42 9.73
CA VAL A 103 -1.65 1.59 10.01
C VAL A 103 -0.90 1.95 8.73
N HIS A 104 -1.17 1.30 7.61
CA HIS A 104 -0.56 1.64 6.32
C HIS A 104 -0.85 3.09 5.92
N ILE A 105 -2.11 3.52 6.04
CA ILE A 105 -2.53 4.89 5.73
C ILE A 105 -1.82 5.88 6.64
N ALA A 106 -1.79 5.59 7.93
CA ALA A 106 -1.17 6.46 8.94
C ALA A 106 0.34 6.61 8.72
N LEU A 107 1.04 5.52 8.45
CA LEU A 107 2.48 5.53 8.16
C LEU A 107 2.80 6.41 6.96
N ALA A 108 2.08 6.23 5.86
CA ALA A 108 2.30 7.01 4.65
C ALA A 108 2.00 8.51 4.89
N SER A 109 0.99 8.82 5.70
CA SER A 109 0.64 10.21 6.01
C SER A 109 1.66 10.88 6.93
N VAL A 110 2.04 10.22 8.02
CA VAL A 110 2.99 10.76 9.02
C VAL A 110 4.38 10.95 8.41
N HIS A 111 4.83 10.04 7.57
CA HIS A 111 6.13 10.09 6.92
C HIS A 111 6.15 10.89 5.62
N LYS A 112 5.07 11.60 5.28
CA LYS A 112 4.97 12.50 4.12
C LYS A 112 5.24 11.79 2.79
N ILE A 113 4.73 10.56 2.66
CA ILE A 113 4.88 9.78 1.43
C ILE A 113 3.95 10.34 0.35
N ASP A 114 4.44 10.40 -0.90
CA ASP A 114 3.66 10.93 -2.01
C ASP A 114 2.58 9.96 -2.48
N PHE A 115 2.93 8.68 -2.65
CA PHE A 115 2.02 7.65 -3.15
C PHE A 115 1.97 6.46 -2.20
N LEU A 116 0.75 6.01 -1.89
CA LEU A 116 0.53 4.71 -1.23
C LEU A 116 0.03 3.74 -2.31
N VAL A 117 0.86 2.78 -2.69
CA VAL A 117 0.59 1.84 -3.78
C VAL A 117 -0.07 0.59 -3.23
N THR A 118 -1.29 0.30 -3.67
CA THR A 118 -2.14 -0.74 -3.10
C THR A 118 -3.19 -1.24 -4.08
N TRP A 119 -3.62 -2.49 -3.92
CA TRP A 119 -4.83 -3.04 -4.55
C TRP A 119 -6.01 -3.10 -3.59
N ASN A 120 -5.84 -2.63 -2.35
CA ASN A 120 -6.92 -2.62 -1.36
C ASN A 120 -7.83 -1.42 -1.59
N PHE A 121 -8.87 -1.60 -2.41
CA PHE A 121 -9.86 -0.57 -2.72
C PHE A 121 -11.02 -0.55 -1.72
N LYS A 122 -11.08 -1.53 -0.82
CA LYS A 122 -12.12 -1.60 0.19
C LYS A 122 -11.84 -0.71 1.39
N HIS A 123 -10.62 -0.75 1.90
CA HIS A 123 -10.27 -0.07 3.15
C HIS A 123 -9.18 1.00 3.02
N ILE A 124 -8.40 1.00 1.95
CA ILE A 124 -7.31 1.97 1.75
C ILE A 124 -7.69 2.95 0.64
N ALA A 125 -7.71 2.51 -0.61
CA ALA A 125 -8.01 3.36 -1.76
C ALA A 125 -9.51 3.34 -2.12
N ASN A 126 -10.37 3.62 -1.13
CA ASN A 126 -11.81 3.58 -1.31
C ASN A 126 -12.35 4.98 -1.68
N PRO A 127 -12.88 5.18 -2.91
CA PRO A 127 -13.36 6.47 -3.34
C PRO A 127 -14.56 6.99 -2.55
N HIS A 128 -15.34 6.11 -1.92
CA HIS A 128 -16.53 6.52 -1.15
C HIS A 128 -16.20 7.20 0.17
N ILE A 129 -15.01 6.94 0.72
CA ILE A 129 -14.59 7.52 2.01
C ILE A 129 -13.38 8.46 1.88
N ARG A 130 -12.83 8.60 0.67
CA ARG A 130 -11.57 9.30 0.43
C ARG A 130 -11.57 10.74 0.96
N GLU A 131 -12.62 11.50 0.71
CA GLU A 131 -12.69 12.90 1.13
C GLU A 131 -12.82 13.04 2.66
N ARG A 132 -13.60 12.15 3.30
CA ARG A 132 -13.70 12.13 4.76
C ARG A 132 -12.39 11.73 5.41
N MET A 133 -11.69 10.79 4.80
CA MET A 133 -10.36 10.35 5.26
C MET A 133 -9.34 11.48 5.12
N ARG A 134 -9.33 12.19 3.99
CA ARG A 134 -8.47 13.35 3.77
C ARG A 134 -8.71 14.43 4.82
N ALA A 135 -9.96 14.75 5.08
CA ALA A 135 -10.32 15.74 6.09
C ALA A 135 -9.82 15.34 7.48
N LYS A 136 -10.01 14.08 7.87
CA LYS A 136 -9.53 13.56 9.17
C LYS A 136 -8.02 13.63 9.30
N ILE A 137 -7.30 13.25 8.26
CA ILE A 137 -5.82 13.27 8.24
C ILE A 137 -5.32 14.72 8.28
N ASN A 138 -5.94 15.63 7.52
CA ASN A 138 -5.60 17.05 7.55
C ASN A 138 -5.85 17.66 8.92
N ASP A 139 -6.98 17.36 9.55
CA ASP A 139 -7.32 17.85 10.90
C ASP A 139 -6.33 17.34 11.95
N SER A 140 -5.70 16.21 11.70
CA SER A 140 -4.66 15.65 12.57
C SER A 140 -3.27 16.25 12.31
N GLY A 141 -3.14 17.15 11.35
CA GLY A 141 -1.90 17.86 11.04
C GLY A 141 -1.00 17.16 9.99
N TYR A 142 -1.55 16.21 9.24
CA TYR A 142 -0.81 15.47 8.22
C TYR A 142 -1.45 15.63 6.84
N ARG A 143 -0.74 15.15 5.82
CA ARG A 143 -1.22 15.11 4.44
C ARG A 143 -1.47 13.66 4.02
N MET A 144 -2.66 13.37 3.51
CA MET A 144 -2.97 12.06 2.96
C MET A 144 -2.17 11.83 1.67
N PRO A 145 -1.52 10.67 1.49
CA PRO A 145 -0.87 10.33 0.23
C PRO A 145 -1.90 10.14 -0.88
N VAL A 146 -1.45 10.17 -2.13
CA VAL A 146 -2.25 9.68 -3.25
C VAL A 146 -2.29 8.15 -3.14
N MET A 147 -3.48 7.59 -2.93
CA MET A 147 -3.68 6.15 -2.85
C MET A 147 -4.03 5.63 -4.24
N CYS A 148 -3.20 4.75 -4.77
CA CYS A 148 -3.33 4.30 -6.16
C CYS A 148 -2.85 2.87 -6.35
N SER A 149 -3.27 2.27 -7.46
CA SER A 149 -2.79 0.97 -7.89
C SER A 149 -1.53 1.09 -8.76
N PRO A 150 -0.79 -0.01 -8.95
CA PRO A 150 0.30 -0.04 -9.94
C PRO A 150 -0.15 0.32 -11.35
N GLU A 151 -1.38 -0.08 -11.74
CA GLU A 151 -1.92 0.25 -13.05
C GLU A 151 -2.00 1.77 -13.29
N GLU A 152 -2.44 2.51 -12.27
CA GLU A 152 -2.54 3.98 -12.36
C GLU A 152 -1.18 4.68 -12.43
N LEU A 153 -0.11 3.99 -12.04
CA LEU A 153 1.26 4.52 -12.09
C LEU A 153 2.02 4.11 -13.35
N LEU A 154 1.46 3.24 -14.18
CA LEU A 154 2.02 2.94 -15.50
C LEU A 154 1.86 4.17 -16.42
N ASN A 155 2.86 4.44 -17.25
CA ASN A 155 2.78 5.50 -18.22
C ASN A 155 1.79 5.14 -19.33
N GLU A 156 0.92 6.08 -19.70
CA GLU A 156 -0.10 5.85 -20.73
C GLU A 156 0.52 5.48 -22.10
N ASP A 157 1.73 5.93 -22.37
CA ASP A 157 2.46 5.63 -23.60
C ASP A 157 2.84 4.15 -23.72
N GLU A 158 2.81 3.39 -22.64
CA GLU A 158 3.09 1.95 -22.62
C GLU A 158 1.83 1.10 -22.64
N ALA A 159 0.65 1.72 -22.52
CA ALA A 159 -0.62 1.02 -22.32
C ALA A 159 -1.38 0.72 -23.62
N ILE A 160 -0.82 0.98 -24.80
CA ILE A 160 -1.47 0.75 -26.08
C ILE A 160 -0.65 -0.17 -26.96
#